data_74d2c73ffbbf44cf8141bca820e3c0ef
#
_entry.id   74d2c73ffbbf44cf8141bca820e3c0ef
#
_cell.length_a   1.000
_cell.length_b   1.000
_cell.length_c   1.000
_cell.angle_alpha   90.00
_cell.angle_beta   90.00
_cell.angle_gamma   90.00
#
_symmetry.space_group_name_H-M   'P 1'
#
loop_
_entity.id
_entity.type
_entity.pdbx_description
1 polymer ?
#
loop_
_entity_poly.entity_id
_entity_poly.type
_entity_poly.pdbx_seq_one_letter_code
_entity_poly.pdbx_strand_id
1 'polypeptide(L)'
;MVLRIGCRYNTSCEPLQLAGEKLKFIVSLKYLGVCIRTFTHFKCLIEHLKLKFYRVFNCIFSRSKGVNSELTTVYLLKSYCLPFLLYGFDAVTLSDANARVLYRCLDRAVYRMFGVCDKDNVFCLRTLLGLHIASLILLRTDVVNFWTAY
;
A
#
# COMPACT_ATOMS: atom_id res chain seq x y z
N MET A 1 -18.40 -12.28 13.20
CA MET A 1 -17.60 -12.71 12.02
C MET A 1 -16.23 -13.15 12.49
N VAL A 2 -15.67 -14.22 11.93
CA VAL A 2 -14.37 -14.80 12.31
C VAL A 2 -13.49 -14.98 11.06
N LEU A 3 -12.24 -14.52 11.13
CA LEU A 3 -11.23 -14.75 10.10
C LEU A 3 -10.22 -15.77 10.63
N ARG A 4 -9.88 -16.77 9.82
CA ARG A 4 -8.94 -17.83 10.21
C ARG A 4 -7.57 -17.60 9.58
N ILE A 5 -6.53 -17.63 10.39
CA ILE A 5 -5.14 -17.50 9.94
C ILE A 5 -4.34 -18.64 10.56
N GLY A 6 -3.44 -19.25 9.81
CA GLY A 6 -2.57 -20.34 10.26
C GLY A 6 -2.64 -21.56 9.36
N CYS A 7 -1.82 -22.58 9.63
CA CYS A 7 -1.66 -23.77 8.78
C CYS A 7 -2.97 -24.52 8.50
N ARG A 8 -3.94 -24.43 9.41
CA ARG A 8 -5.25 -25.09 9.29
C ARG A 8 -6.38 -24.15 8.86
N TYR A 9 -6.07 -23.03 8.21
CA TYR A 9 -7.09 -22.03 7.82
C TYR A 9 -8.20 -22.59 6.91
N ASN A 10 -7.91 -23.64 6.13
CA ASN A 10 -8.82 -24.24 5.17
C ASN A 10 -9.48 -25.55 5.68
N THR A 11 -9.21 -25.97 6.91
CA THR A 11 -9.79 -27.19 7.48
C THR A 11 -11.23 -26.92 7.93
N SER A 12 -12.15 -27.87 7.73
CA SER A 12 -13.49 -27.80 8.31
C SER A 12 -13.42 -27.69 9.82
N CYS A 13 -14.20 -26.81 10.40
CA CYS A 13 -14.23 -26.51 11.83
C CYS A 13 -15.65 -26.36 12.31
N GLU A 14 -15.93 -26.78 13.52
CA GLU A 14 -17.22 -26.54 14.14
C GLU A 14 -17.53 -25.04 14.23
N PRO A 15 -18.81 -24.65 14.07
CA PRO A 15 -19.20 -23.26 14.16
C PRO A 15 -18.94 -22.73 15.57
N LEU A 16 -18.16 -21.64 15.67
CA LEU A 16 -17.94 -20.93 16.92
C LEU A 16 -19.24 -20.21 17.32
N GLN A 17 -19.55 -20.23 18.61
CA GLN A 17 -20.69 -19.51 19.18
C GLN A 17 -20.17 -18.43 20.13
N LEU A 18 -20.77 -17.27 20.06
CA LEU A 18 -20.52 -16.17 20.99
C LEU A 18 -21.86 -15.64 21.48
N ALA A 19 -22.09 -15.65 22.80
CA ALA A 19 -23.35 -15.22 23.42
C ALA A 19 -24.60 -15.91 22.82
N GLY A 20 -24.48 -17.19 22.43
CA GLY A 20 -25.57 -17.95 21.81
C GLY A 20 -25.75 -17.77 20.31
N GLU A 21 -25.02 -16.83 19.69
CA GLU A 21 -25.06 -16.64 18.24
C GLU A 21 -23.91 -17.37 17.52
N LYS A 22 -24.24 -18.05 16.40
CA LYS A 22 -23.24 -18.70 15.56
C LYS A 22 -22.44 -17.67 14.77
N LEU A 23 -21.13 -17.68 14.92
CA LEU A 23 -20.23 -16.79 14.22
C LEU A 23 -19.96 -17.31 12.79
N LYS A 24 -20.12 -16.43 11.80
CA LYS A 24 -19.85 -16.73 10.40
C LYS A 24 -18.37 -16.64 10.11
N PHE A 25 -17.79 -17.70 9.52
CA PHE A 25 -16.43 -17.65 8.97
C PHE A 25 -16.41 -16.86 7.67
N ILE A 26 -15.42 -15.97 7.54
CA ILE A 26 -15.22 -15.13 6.35
C ILE A 26 -13.82 -15.36 5.78
N VAL A 27 -13.68 -15.22 4.47
CA VAL A 27 -12.42 -15.42 3.75
C VAL A 27 -11.57 -14.14 3.75
N SER A 28 -12.21 -12.99 3.81
CA SER A 28 -11.52 -11.69 3.85
C SER A 28 -12.29 -10.71 4.72
N LEU A 29 -11.55 -9.87 5.41
CA LEU A 29 -12.07 -8.82 6.28
C LEU A 29 -11.37 -7.51 5.98
N LYS A 30 -12.13 -6.44 5.83
CA LYS A 30 -11.58 -5.07 5.80
C LYS A 30 -11.65 -4.49 7.21
N TYR A 31 -10.49 -4.25 7.80
CA TYR A 31 -10.37 -3.67 9.13
C TYR A 31 -9.46 -2.43 9.08
N LEU A 32 -9.92 -1.31 9.61
CA LEU A 32 -9.22 -0.02 9.60
C LEU A 32 -8.60 0.33 8.23
N GLY A 33 -9.32 0.06 7.14
CA GLY A 33 -8.84 0.36 5.78
C GLY A 33 -7.87 -0.65 5.19
N VAL A 34 -7.42 -1.65 5.94
CA VAL A 34 -6.57 -2.75 5.49
C VAL A 34 -7.42 -3.98 5.20
N CYS A 35 -7.21 -4.64 4.07
CA CYS A 35 -7.87 -5.89 3.74
C CYS A 35 -7.00 -7.07 4.15
N ILE A 36 -7.51 -7.87 5.09
CA ILE A 36 -6.85 -9.08 5.61
C ILE A 36 -7.55 -10.28 4.98
N ARG A 37 -6.77 -11.28 4.58
CA ARG A 37 -7.31 -12.52 4.01
C ARG A 37 -6.87 -13.73 4.83
N THR A 38 -7.74 -14.76 4.85
CA THR A 38 -7.40 -16.09 5.36
C THR A 38 -6.24 -16.68 4.58
N PHE A 39 -5.17 -17.06 5.28
CA PHE A 39 -3.99 -17.69 4.70
C PHE A 39 -3.19 -18.41 5.79
N THR A 40 -2.12 -19.12 5.40
CA THR A 40 -1.19 -19.77 6.35
C THR A 40 -0.51 -18.78 7.28
N HIS A 41 -0.24 -17.58 6.79
CA HIS A 41 0.33 -16.46 7.54
C HIS A 41 -0.55 -15.23 7.40
N PHE A 42 -0.34 -14.24 8.26
CA PHE A 42 -1.02 -12.96 8.16
C PHE A 42 -0.68 -12.31 6.81
N LYS A 43 -1.70 -12.10 5.98
CA LYS A 43 -1.53 -11.55 4.63
C LYS A 43 -2.47 -10.38 4.40
N CYS A 44 -1.90 -9.22 4.10
CA CYS A 44 -2.63 -8.06 3.65
C CYS A 44 -2.76 -8.03 2.13
N LEU A 45 -3.95 -7.69 1.65
CA LEU A 45 -4.20 -7.47 0.23
C LEU A 45 -3.90 -6.02 -0.11
N ILE A 46 -2.98 -5.81 -1.04
CA ILE A 46 -2.55 -4.47 -1.47
C ILE A 46 -3.28 -3.97 -2.72
N GLU A 47 -4.13 -4.80 -3.33
CA GLU A 47 -4.84 -4.44 -4.58
C GLU A 47 -5.69 -3.18 -4.41
N HIS A 48 -6.37 -3.05 -3.27
CA HIS A 48 -7.20 -1.87 -3.01
C HIS A 48 -6.36 -0.60 -2.78
N LEU A 49 -5.14 -0.72 -2.21
CA LEU A 49 -4.21 0.39 -2.05
C LEU A 49 -3.70 0.87 -3.41
N LYS A 50 -3.35 -0.08 -4.30
CA LYS A 50 -3.02 0.22 -5.69
C LYS A 50 -4.13 0.98 -6.41
N LEU A 51 -5.36 0.51 -6.29
CA LEU A 51 -6.51 1.16 -6.93
C LEU A 51 -6.70 2.59 -6.43
N LYS A 52 -6.59 2.81 -5.12
CA LYS A 52 -6.64 4.16 -4.54
C LYS A 52 -5.50 5.03 -5.04
N PHE A 53 -4.28 4.52 -5.02
CA PHE A 53 -3.10 5.22 -5.51
C PHE A 53 -3.29 5.69 -6.96
N TYR A 54 -3.65 4.77 -7.88
CA TYR A 54 -3.83 5.13 -9.27
C TYR A 54 -5.02 6.07 -9.51
N ARG A 55 -6.08 5.95 -8.74
CA ARG A 55 -7.23 6.87 -8.82
C ARG A 55 -6.80 8.30 -8.49
N VAL A 56 -6.10 8.49 -7.37
CA VAL A 56 -5.61 9.80 -6.94
C VAL A 56 -4.53 10.30 -7.90
N PHE A 57 -3.57 9.45 -8.28
CA PHE A 57 -2.52 9.81 -9.23
C PHE A 57 -3.08 10.26 -10.58
N ASN A 58 -4.01 9.52 -11.15
CA ASN A 58 -4.61 9.88 -12.43
C ASN A 58 -5.39 11.21 -12.35
N CYS A 59 -6.07 11.47 -11.23
CA CYS A 59 -6.76 12.74 -11.00
C CYS A 59 -5.77 13.92 -10.95
N ILE A 60 -4.66 13.78 -10.23
CA ILE A 60 -3.60 14.80 -10.15
C ILE A 60 -2.95 14.97 -11.52
N PHE A 61 -2.51 13.88 -12.13
CA PHE A 61 -1.80 13.91 -13.40
C PHE A 61 -2.62 14.53 -14.54
N SER A 62 -3.92 14.20 -14.64
CA SER A 62 -4.80 14.77 -15.66
C SER A 62 -4.97 16.28 -15.51
N ARG A 63 -4.98 16.79 -14.26
CA ARG A 63 -5.09 18.23 -13.99
C ARG A 63 -3.77 18.97 -14.11
N SER A 64 -2.65 18.30 -13.83
CA SER A 64 -1.30 18.88 -13.90
C SER A 64 -0.76 18.93 -15.34
N LYS A 65 -1.27 18.09 -16.23
CA LYS A 65 -0.77 17.96 -17.59
C LYS A 65 -0.95 19.28 -18.37
N GLY A 66 0.19 19.87 -18.78
CA GLY A 66 0.23 21.11 -19.55
C GLY A 66 0.11 22.40 -18.75
N VAL A 67 -0.11 22.34 -17.43
CA VAL A 67 -0.26 23.53 -16.58
C VAL A 67 0.87 23.62 -15.53
N ASN A 68 1.23 22.50 -14.91
CA ASN A 68 2.21 22.47 -13.84
C ASN A 68 3.53 21.86 -14.31
N SER A 69 4.63 22.23 -13.62
CA SER A 69 5.91 21.57 -13.82
C SER A 69 5.86 20.12 -13.29
N GLU A 70 6.74 19.27 -13.84
CA GLU A 70 6.90 17.88 -13.40
C GLU A 70 7.23 17.81 -11.91
N LEU A 71 8.03 18.74 -11.39
CA LEU A 71 8.39 18.83 -9.98
C LEU A 71 7.17 19.07 -9.08
N THR A 72 6.24 19.92 -9.50
CA THR A 72 4.98 20.14 -8.79
C THR A 72 4.15 18.85 -8.74
N THR A 73 4.10 18.14 -9.86
CA THR A 73 3.40 16.84 -9.93
C THR A 73 4.05 15.79 -9.03
N VAL A 74 5.38 15.76 -8.92
CA VAL A 74 6.12 14.91 -7.97
C VAL A 74 5.79 15.28 -6.53
N TYR A 75 5.75 16.56 -6.21
CA TYR A 75 5.37 17.01 -4.87
C TYR A 75 3.96 16.55 -4.50
N LEU A 76 3.01 16.71 -5.40
CA LEU A 76 1.62 16.23 -5.21
C LEU A 76 1.55 14.70 -5.11
N LEU A 77 2.36 13.97 -5.88
CA LEU A 77 2.49 12.51 -5.76
C LEU A 77 2.94 12.12 -4.34
N LYS A 78 3.97 12.79 -3.83
CA LYS A 78 4.50 12.52 -2.48
C LYS A 78 3.47 12.82 -1.40
N SER A 79 2.83 13.97 -1.48
CA SER A 79 1.92 14.45 -0.44
C SER A 79 0.58 13.71 -0.41
N TYR A 80 0.05 13.36 -1.58
CA TYR A 80 -1.31 12.81 -1.67
C TYR A 80 -1.39 11.34 -2.10
N CYS A 81 -0.48 10.86 -2.96
CA CYS A 81 -0.57 9.49 -3.46
C CYS A 81 0.19 8.48 -2.58
N LEU A 82 1.39 8.84 -2.10
CA LEU A 82 2.20 7.93 -1.30
C LEU A 82 1.52 7.51 0.02
N PRO A 83 0.82 8.39 0.76
CA PRO A 83 0.13 7.96 1.98
C PRO A 83 -0.88 6.84 1.74
N PHE A 84 -1.56 6.82 0.59
CA PHE A 84 -2.46 5.71 0.26
C PHE A 84 -1.73 4.42 -0.09
N LEU A 85 -0.57 4.53 -0.75
CA LEU A 85 0.22 3.37 -1.15
C LEU A 85 0.89 2.70 0.05
N LEU A 86 1.33 3.50 1.03
CA LEU A 86 2.07 3.04 2.20
C LEU A 86 1.16 2.77 3.42
N TYR A 87 -0.15 2.98 3.27
CA TYR A 87 -1.09 2.84 4.36
C TYR A 87 -1.12 1.41 4.92
N GLY A 88 -0.94 1.29 6.23
CA GLY A 88 -1.00 0.00 6.95
C GLY A 88 0.30 -0.81 6.94
N PHE A 89 1.34 -0.38 6.23
CA PHE A 89 2.63 -1.10 6.24
C PHE A 89 3.47 -0.83 7.50
N ASP A 90 3.08 0.13 8.31
CA ASP A 90 3.68 0.35 9.64
C ASP A 90 3.34 -0.81 10.60
N ALA A 91 2.17 -1.43 10.41
CA ALA A 91 1.67 -2.51 11.27
C ALA A 91 1.92 -3.93 10.72
N VAL A 92 2.38 -4.03 9.47
CA VAL A 92 2.52 -5.33 8.77
C VAL A 92 3.85 -5.39 8.06
N THR A 93 4.57 -6.49 8.28
CA THR A 93 5.84 -6.74 7.56
C THR A 93 5.59 -6.80 6.06
N LEU A 94 6.31 -5.97 5.33
CA LEU A 94 6.24 -5.91 3.88
C LEU A 94 6.98 -7.11 3.28
N SER A 95 6.27 -8.00 2.61
CA SER A 95 6.92 -9.08 1.85
C SER A 95 7.59 -8.53 0.58
N ASP A 96 8.67 -9.19 0.11
CA ASP A 96 9.37 -8.80 -1.11
C ASP A 96 8.44 -8.75 -2.33
N ALA A 97 7.48 -9.66 -2.41
CA ALA A 97 6.46 -9.65 -3.46
C ALA A 97 5.63 -8.37 -3.43
N ASN A 98 5.19 -7.94 -2.24
CA ASN A 98 4.44 -6.71 -2.04
C ASN A 98 5.30 -5.48 -2.35
N ALA A 99 6.56 -5.46 -1.88
CA ALA A 99 7.52 -4.40 -2.18
C ALA A 99 7.68 -4.21 -3.70
N ARG A 100 7.88 -5.29 -4.45
CA ARG A 100 7.97 -5.24 -5.92
C ARG A 100 6.73 -4.66 -6.58
N VAL A 101 5.54 -4.96 -6.06
CA VAL A 101 4.29 -4.40 -6.58
C VAL A 101 4.21 -2.89 -6.33
N LEU A 102 4.61 -2.44 -5.14
CA LEU A 102 4.65 -1.02 -4.80
C LEU A 102 5.67 -0.25 -5.66
N TYR A 103 6.88 -0.81 -5.84
CA TYR A 103 7.88 -0.22 -6.74
C TYR A 103 7.35 -0.08 -8.17
N ARG A 104 6.68 -1.10 -8.71
CA ARG A 104 6.05 -1.01 -10.04
C ARG A 104 4.99 0.10 -10.13
N CYS A 105 4.29 0.39 -9.04
CA CYS A 105 3.33 1.50 -9.02
C CYS A 105 4.06 2.85 -9.14
N LEU A 106 5.16 3.02 -8.40
CA LEU A 106 5.99 4.22 -8.45
C LEU A 106 6.68 4.38 -9.80
N ASP A 107 7.27 3.31 -10.33
CA ASP A 107 7.93 3.31 -11.65
C ASP A 107 6.95 3.74 -12.75
N ARG A 108 5.73 3.22 -12.74
CA ARG A 108 4.69 3.64 -13.70
C ARG A 108 4.27 5.10 -13.53
N ALA A 109 4.24 5.61 -12.30
CA ALA A 109 3.94 7.03 -12.08
C ALA A 109 5.08 7.92 -12.60
N VAL A 110 6.34 7.59 -12.31
CA VAL A 110 7.52 8.29 -12.84
C VAL A 110 7.55 8.24 -14.37
N TYR A 111 7.35 7.05 -14.95
CA TYR A 111 7.25 6.88 -16.40
C TYR A 111 6.22 7.85 -17.04
N ARG A 112 5.04 7.94 -16.46
CA ARG A 112 3.97 8.80 -16.99
C ARG A 112 4.24 10.28 -16.81
N MET A 113 4.91 10.69 -15.73
CA MET A 113 5.24 12.10 -15.46
C MET A 113 6.34 12.62 -16.39
N PHE A 114 7.39 11.82 -16.59
CA PHE A 114 8.58 12.24 -17.32
C PHE A 114 8.67 11.71 -18.75
N GLY A 115 7.77 10.81 -19.16
CA GLY A 115 7.78 10.21 -20.51
C GLY A 115 8.99 9.30 -20.78
N VAL A 116 9.70 8.84 -19.73
CA VAL A 116 10.94 8.06 -19.85
C VAL A 116 10.60 6.58 -19.88
N CYS A 117 11.01 5.86 -20.95
CA CYS A 117 10.66 4.46 -21.17
C CYS A 117 11.70 3.46 -20.63
N ASP A 118 12.92 3.91 -20.41
CA ASP A 118 14.02 3.07 -19.98
C ASP A 118 13.99 2.80 -18.48
N LYS A 119 14.21 1.53 -18.08
CA LYS A 119 14.17 1.10 -16.69
C LYS A 119 15.26 1.75 -15.83
N ASP A 120 16.46 1.92 -16.40
CA ASP A 120 17.60 2.48 -15.68
C ASP A 120 17.37 3.97 -15.39
N ASN A 121 16.84 4.70 -16.38
CA ASN A 121 16.47 6.10 -16.21
C ASN A 121 15.30 6.28 -15.21
N VAL A 122 14.30 5.39 -15.25
CA VAL A 122 13.20 5.41 -14.26
C VAL A 122 13.74 5.13 -12.85
N PHE A 123 14.66 4.18 -12.71
CA PHE A 123 15.33 3.89 -11.44
C PHE A 123 16.13 5.09 -10.94
N CYS A 124 16.92 5.71 -11.81
CA CYS A 124 17.70 6.93 -11.50
C CYS A 124 16.78 8.08 -11.03
N LEU A 125 15.73 8.38 -11.80
CA LEU A 125 14.75 9.42 -11.45
C LEU A 125 14.07 9.12 -10.12
N ARG A 126 13.63 7.89 -9.90
CA ARG A 126 13.01 7.49 -8.64
C ARG A 126 13.95 7.69 -7.46
N THR A 127 15.25 7.37 -7.64
CA THR A 127 16.29 7.57 -6.61
C THR A 127 16.52 9.05 -6.34
N LEU A 128 16.71 9.86 -7.38
CA LEU A 128 16.89 11.31 -7.27
C LEU A 128 15.67 12.00 -6.62
N LEU A 129 14.48 11.53 -6.93
CA LEU A 129 13.25 12.03 -6.34
C LEU A 129 13.00 11.51 -4.92
N GLY A 130 13.85 10.67 -4.36
CA GLY A 130 13.68 10.11 -3.03
C GLY A 130 12.42 9.23 -2.88
N LEU A 131 12.03 8.51 -3.92
CA LEU A 131 10.86 7.63 -3.94
C LEU A 131 11.26 6.18 -3.59
N HIS A 132 12.05 6.00 -2.54
CA HIS A 132 12.42 4.71 -2.00
C HIS A 132 11.39 4.24 -0.96
N ILE A 133 10.73 3.11 -1.20
CA ILE A 133 9.69 2.59 -0.32
C ILE A 133 10.25 2.29 1.07
N ALA A 134 11.41 1.66 1.15
CA ALA A 134 12.05 1.36 2.44
C ALA A 134 12.32 2.63 3.26
N SER A 135 12.92 3.66 2.64
CA SER A 135 13.18 4.94 3.29
C SER A 135 11.89 5.67 3.68
N LEU A 136 10.87 5.59 2.82
CA LEU A 136 9.57 6.22 3.08
C LEU A 136 8.83 5.55 4.25
N ILE A 137 8.94 4.23 4.39
CA ILE A 137 8.37 3.49 5.53
C ILE A 137 9.14 3.83 6.80
N LEU A 138 10.48 3.84 6.77
CA LEU A 138 11.31 4.17 7.91
C LEU A 138 11.04 5.59 8.42
N LEU A 139 11.04 6.59 7.52
CA LEU A 139 10.74 7.98 7.89
C LEU A 139 9.35 8.12 8.55
N ARG A 140 8.39 7.30 8.14
CA ARG A 140 7.06 7.32 8.71
C ARG A 140 7.01 6.66 10.10
N THR A 141 7.74 5.56 10.29
CA THR A 141 7.86 4.90 11.60
C THR A 141 8.57 5.79 12.62
N ASP A 142 9.59 6.52 12.22
CA ASP A 142 10.28 7.48 13.09
C ASP A 142 9.36 8.61 13.54
N VAL A 143 8.53 9.14 12.64
CA VAL A 143 7.52 10.16 12.98
C VAL A 143 6.48 9.61 13.95
N VAL A 144 5.97 8.40 13.73
CA VAL A 144 5.00 7.76 14.63
C VAL A 144 5.62 7.53 16.00
N ASN A 145 6.84 6.99 16.07
CA ASN A 145 7.54 6.75 17.33
C ASN A 145 7.82 8.06 18.10
N PHE A 146 8.11 9.16 17.39
CA PHE A 146 8.26 10.47 18.01
C PHE A 146 6.99 10.93 18.72
N TRP A 147 5.82 10.77 18.08
CA TRP A 147 4.53 11.15 18.67
C TRP A 147 4.03 10.22 19.77
N THR A 148 4.50 8.97 19.83
CA THR A 148 4.13 8.01 20.89
C THR A 148 5.05 8.10 22.11
N ALA A 149 6.17 8.80 22.02
CA ALA A 149 7.13 9.01 23.12
C ALA A 149 6.81 10.25 23.99
N TYR A 150 5.80 11.02 23.64
CA TYR A 150 5.24 12.14 24.40
C TYR A 150 3.81 11.84 24.82
#